data_4ef12a1cad17930374543fdd856cb538
#
_entry.id   4ef12a1cad17930374543fdd856cb538
#
_cell.length_a   1.000
_cell.length_b   1.000
_cell.length_c   1.000
_cell.angle_alpha   90.00
_cell.angle_beta   90.00
_cell.angle_gamma   90.00
#
_symmetry.space_group_name_H-M   'P 1'
#
loop_
_entity.id
_entity.type
_entity.pdbx_description
1 polymer ?
#
loop_
_entity_poly.entity_id
_entity_poly.type
_entity_poly.pdbx_seq_one_letter_code
_entity_poly.pdbx_strand_id
1 'polypeptide(L)'
;MHYEQFIVHRSLSISRPNDLPNRNPNPETRRISLESEKVTIQEMDAKDLEEVLSIESRDFLTPWSRNMFVEEMQNPLAYCFVMRREDGSKHPVIGFICFRNIAEESELLKIRVHPDYRQLGFGNKLMKFYIDFSRKRGIKTFYLEVYSCNRPAIHLYQLFFYESSGVRKRFYQGKFDALLMTKKA
;
A
#
# COMPACT_ATOMS: atom_id res chain seq x y z
N MET A 1 8.54 25.85 -0.09
CA MET A 1 8.90 24.42 0.07
C MET A 1 7.74 23.61 -0.46
N HIS A 2 7.90 22.98 -1.62
CA HIS A 2 6.83 22.21 -2.24
C HIS A 2 6.90 20.80 -1.67
N TYR A 3 5.94 20.45 -0.81
CA TYR A 3 5.71 19.06 -0.43
C TYR A 3 4.99 18.38 -1.60
N GLU A 4 5.73 17.65 -2.43
CA GLU A 4 5.11 16.72 -3.36
C GLU A 4 4.54 15.55 -2.56
N GLN A 5 3.22 15.48 -2.49
CA GLN A 5 2.46 14.46 -1.78
C GLN A 5 2.36 13.20 -2.64
N PHE A 6 2.63 12.07 -2.03
CA PHE A 6 2.79 10.78 -2.70
C PHE A 6 1.64 9.83 -2.39
N ILE A 7 1.33 8.97 -3.30
CA ILE A 7 -0.01 8.44 -3.50
C ILE A 7 -0.03 6.95 -3.79
N VAL A 8 -1.11 6.29 -3.37
CA VAL A 8 -1.39 4.86 -3.53
C VAL A 8 -2.03 4.56 -4.90
N HIS A 9 -1.44 3.67 -5.69
CA HIS A 9 -1.93 3.34 -7.03
C HIS A 9 -2.16 1.87 -7.34
N ARG A 10 -3.05 1.66 -8.31
CA ARG A 10 -3.33 0.37 -8.94
C ARG A 10 -3.04 0.39 -10.44
N SER A 11 -2.49 -0.71 -10.94
CA SER A 11 -2.38 -1.02 -12.35
C SER A 11 -3.61 -1.78 -12.86
N LEU A 12 -4.19 -1.34 -13.96
CA LEU A 12 -5.10 -2.11 -14.80
C LEU A 12 -4.28 -2.72 -15.94
N SER A 13 -4.11 -4.03 -15.95
CA SER A 13 -3.60 -4.75 -17.12
C SER A 13 -4.72 -4.92 -18.13
N ILE A 14 -4.53 -4.41 -19.35
CA ILE A 14 -5.34 -4.76 -20.51
C ILE A 14 -4.86 -6.13 -20.99
N SER A 15 -5.72 -7.12 -20.89
CA SER A 15 -5.46 -8.49 -21.35
C SER A 15 -5.47 -8.55 -22.86
N ARG A 16 -4.44 -9.17 -23.47
CA ARG A 16 -4.52 -9.74 -24.81
C ARG A 16 -5.09 -11.16 -24.73
N PRO A 17 -5.90 -11.61 -25.68
CA PRO A 17 -6.48 -12.93 -25.65
C PRO A 17 -5.50 -14.01 -26.13
N ASN A 18 -5.66 -15.17 -25.52
CA ASN A 18 -5.35 -16.54 -25.93
C ASN A 18 -3.99 -17.18 -25.59
N ASP A 19 -4.18 -18.33 -24.96
CA ASP A 19 -3.44 -19.58 -24.96
C ASP A 19 -2.32 -19.80 -23.95
N LEU A 20 -2.76 -20.18 -22.72
CA LEU A 20 -2.04 -21.20 -21.92
C LEU A 20 -3.02 -21.84 -20.91
N PRO A 21 -2.86 -23.13 -20.54
CA PRO A 21 -3.82 -23.82 -19.70
C PRO A 21 -3.87 -23.26 -18.29
N ASN A 22 -5.07 -22.84 -17.91
CA ASN A 22 -5.42 -22.30 -16.61
C ASN A 22 -5.17 -23.32 -15.49
N ARG A 23 -4.02 -23.22 -14.81
CA ARG A 23 -3.77 -23.87 -13.51
C ARG A 23 -3.91 -22.84 -12.40
N ASN A 24 -5.03 -22.15 -12.36
CA ASN A 24 -5.38 -21.40 -11.16
C ASN A 24 -6.02 -22.37 -10.15
N PRO A 25 -5.41 -22.59 -8.98
CA PRO A 25 -6.06 -23.35 -7.93
C PRO A 25 -7.35 -22.65 -7.54
N ASN A 26 -8.38 -23.43 -7.23
CA ASN A 26 -9.69 -22.96 -6.77
C ASN A 26 -9.51 -21.86 -5.71
N PRO A 27 -10.25 -20.73 -5.78
CA PRO A 27 -10.17 -19.65 -4.79
C PRO A 27 -10.33 -20.11 -3.35
N GLU A 28 -11.11 -21.17 -3.09
CA GLU A 28 -11.25 -21.75 -1.76
C GLU A 28 -10.01 -22.51 -1.30
N THR A 29 -9.37 -23.29 -2.18
CA THR A 29 -8.11 -23.97 -1.87
C THR A 29 -6.99 -22.96 -1.63
N ARG A 30 -7.00 -21.84 -2.35
CA ARG A 30 -6.06 -20.73 -2.15
C ARG A 30 -6.29 -20.00 -0.82
N ARG A 31 -7.55 -19.85 -0.38
CA ARG A 31 -7.90 -19.28 0.93
C ARG A 31 -7.44 -20.16 2.10
N ILE A 32 -7.67 -21.46 2.02
CA ILE A 32 -7.32 -22.42 3.09
C ILE A 32 -5.79 -22.49 3.28
N SER A 33 -5.01 -22.43 2.21
CA SER A 33 -3.54 -22.42 2.33
C SER A 33 -2.98 -21.11 2.90
N LEU A 34 -3.72 -20.00 2.82
CA LEU A 34 -3.30 -18.66 3.25
C LEU A 34 -3.59 -18.36 4.73
N GLU A 35 -4.51 -19.06 5.35
CA GLU A 35 -4.75 -18.96 6.81
C GLU A 35 -3.58 -19.53 7.63
N SER A 36 -2.75 -20.40 7.03
CA SER A 36 -1.54 -20.97 7.63
C SER A 36 -0.24 -20.24 7.27
N GLU A 37 -0.26 -19.28 6.32
CA GLU A 37 0.94 -18.56 5.93
C GLU A 37 1.38 -17.58 7.01
N LYS A 38 2.50 -17.88 7.66
CA LYS A 38 3.16 -16.97 8.57
C LYS A 38 3.69 -15.78 7.78
N VAL A 39 3.09 -14.63 8.01
CA VAL A 39 3.59 -13.35 7.51
C VAL A 39 3.97 -12.47 8.70
N THR A 40 5.10 -11.80 8.60
CA THR A 40 5.55 -10.80 9.57
C THR A 40 5.53 -9.42 8.94
N ILE A 41 5.31 -8.40 9.78
CA ILE A 41 5.47 -7.00 9.40
C ILE A 41 6.61 -6.44 10.26
N GLN A 42 7.65 -5.94 9.62
CA GLN A 42 8.84 -5.41 10.26
C GLN A 42 9.28 -4.10 9.62
N GLU A 43 10.09 -3.32 10.32
CA GLU A 43 10.66 -2.09 9.78
C GLU A 43 11.43 -2.38 8.49
N MET A 44 11.27 -1.49 7.50
CA MET A 44 11.98 -1.55 6.23
C MET A 44 13.42 -1.12 6.44
N ASP A 45 14.35 -1.88 5.89
CA ASP A 45 15.76 -1.49 5.86
C ASP A 45 16.32 -1.40 4.42
N ALA A 46 17.55 -0.97 4.27
CA ALA A 46 18.16 -0.74 2.97
C ALA A 46 18.25 -2.00 2.09
N LYS A 47 18.32 -3.20 2.70
CA LYS A 47 18.37 -4.47 1.94
C LYS A 47 17.02 -4.83 1.32
N ASP A 48 15.92 -4.27 1.85
CA ASP A 48 14.57 -4.51 1.34
C ASP A 48 14.27 -3.72 0.06
N LEU A 49 15.04 -2.66 -0.19
CA LEU A 49 14.73 -1.68 -1.24
C LEU A 49 14.66 -2.30 -2.65
N GLU A 50 15.44 -3.33 -2.97
CA GLU A 50 15.36 -3.96 -4.30
C GLU A 50 14.01 -4.62 -4.50
N GLU A 51 13.52 -5.36 -3.53
CA GLU A 51 12.20 -6.02 -3.61
C GLU A 51 11.06 -5.00 -3.53
N VAL A 52 11.17 -3.99 -2.66
CA VAL A 52 10.21 -2.89 -2.55
C VAL A 52 10.08 -2.14 -3.89
N LEU A 53 11.20 -1.77 -4.51
CA LEU A 53 11.22 -1.12 -5.82
C LEU A 53 10.65 -2.01 -6.93
N SER A 54 10.90 -3.32 -6.87
CA SER A 54 10.29 -4.28 -7.80
C SER A 54 8.76 -4.30 -7.70
N ILE A 55 8.20 -4.15 -6.49
CA ILE A 55 6.76 -4.03 -6.27
C ILE A 55 6.24 -2.67 -6.73
N GLU A 56 6.96 -1.59 -6.40
CA GLU A 56 6.58 -0.21 -6.70
C GLU A 56 6.61 0.09 -8.20
N SER A 57 7.62 -0.38 -8.92
CA SER A 57 7.79 -0.13 -10.38
C SER A 57 6.68 -0.72 -11.25
N ARG A 58 5.89 -1.63 -10.72
CA ARG A 58 4.73 -2.24 -11.41
C ARG A 58 3.50 -1.34 -11.39
N ASP A 59 3.57 -0.20 -10.76
CA ASP A 59 2.47 0.75 -10.66
C ASP A 59 2.76 2.07 -11.39
N PHE A 60 1.77 2.46 -12.16
CA PHE A 60 1.91 3.28 -13.36
C PHE A 60 2.00 4.81 -13.16
N LEU A 61 1.43 5.39 -12.10
CA LEU A 61 1.23 6.84 -12.11
C LEU A 61 2.37 7.64 -11.49
N THR A 62 2.84 7.28 -10.31
CA THR A 62 3.92 7.99 -9.62
C THR A 62 4.73 7.02 -8.75
N PRO A 63 5.57 6.17 -9.35
CA PRO A 63 6.41 5.28 -8.57
C PRO A 63 7.44 6.09 -7.79
N TRP A 64 7.67 5.71 -6.54
CA TRP A 64 8.76 6.26 -5.76
C TRP A 64 10.10 5.75 -6.27
N SER A 65 11.06 6.66 -6.39
CA SER A 65 12.45 6.30 -6.64
C SER A 65 13.11 5.72 -5.38
N ARG A 66 14.28 5.09 -5.55
CA ARG A 66 15.10 4.64 -4.43
C ARG A 66 15.40 5.78 -3.45
N ASN A 67 15.77 6.95 -3.96
CA ASN A 67 16.12 8.10 -3.12
C ASN A 67 14.92 8.55 -2.27
N MET A 68 13.70 8.54 -2.82
CA MET A 68 12.50 8.89 -2.07
C MET A 68 12.25 7.92 -0.91
N PHE A 69 12.46 6.63 -1.11
CA PHE A 69 12.39 5.66 0.00
C PHE A 69 13.47 5.91 1.05
N VAL A 70 14.70 6.16 0.62
CA VAL A 70 15.82 6.45 1.55
C VAL A 70 15.54 7.71 2.36
N GLU A 71 15.09 8.78 1.72
CA GLU A 71 14.72 10.02 2.40
C GLU A 71 13.58 9.80 3.41
N GLU A 72 12.57 9.01 3.03
CA GLU A 72 11.46 8.72 3.91
C GLU A 72 11.88 7.85 5.10
N MET A 73 12.74 6.85 4.89
CA MET A 73 13.29 6.01 5.97
C MET A 73 14.17 6.81 6.96
N GLN A 74 14.75 7.92 6.51
CA GLN A 74 15.57 8.82 7.36
C GLN A 74 14.73 9.90 8.06
N ASN A 75 13.48 10.07 7.67
CA ASN A 75 12.59 11.07 8.24
C ASN A 75 12.10 10.61 9.63
N PRO A 76 12.38 11.36 10.72
CA PRO A 76 12.03 10.94 12.08
C PRO A 76 10.50 10.87 12.34
N LEU A 77 9.69 11.45 11.46
CA LEU A 77 8.23 11.40 11.55
C LEU A 77 7.62 10.26 10.71
N ALA A 78 8.44 9.60 9.90
CA ALA A 78 7.99 8.55 9.00
C ALA A 78 8.21 7.15 9.55
N TYR A 79 7.37 6.25 9.09
CA TYR A 79 7.40 4.84 9.42
C TYR A 79 7.24 4.05 8.12
N CYS A 80 8.26 3.27 7.80
CA CYS A 80 8.28 2.39 6.63
C CYS A 80 8.37 0.95 7.10
N PHE A 81 7.44 0.09 6.66
CA PHE A 81 7.41 -1.32 7.01
C PHE A 81 7.27 -2.19 5.77
N VAL A 82 7.87 -3.37 5.82
CA VAL A 82 7.67 -4.44 4.84
C VAL A 82 6.89 -5.59 5.46
N MET A 83 6.05 -6.23 4.65
CA MET A 83 5.40 -7.49 4.98
C MET A 83 6.17 -8.63 4.30
N ARG A 84 6.61 -9.62 5.09
CA ARG A 84 7.41 -10.77 4.63
C ARG A 84 6.69 -12.08 4.84
N ARG A 85 6.99 -13.04 3.98
CA ARG A 85 6.66 -14.46 4.19
C ARG A 85 7.82 -15.18 4.87
N GLU A 86 7.50 -16.12 5.73
CA GLU A 86 8.48 -16.94 6.46
C GLU A 86 8.63 -18.36 5.90
N ASP A 87 8.22 -18.58 4.65
CA ASP A 87 8.17 -19.91 4.03
C ASP A 87 9.36 -20.23 3.12
N GLY A 88 10.42 -19.41 3.13
CA GLY A 88 11.58 -19.57 2.24
C GLY A 88 11.29 -19.22 0.78
N SER A 89 10.22 -18.50 0.50
CA SER A 89 9.83 -18.12 -0.85
C SER A 89 10.89 -17.27 -1.57
N LYS A 90 10.87 -17.31 -2.90
CA LYS A 90 11.76 -16.52 -3.78
C LYS A 90 11.58 -15.01 -3.62
N HIS A 91 10.41 -14.59 -3.18
CA HIS A 91 10.07 -13.19 -2.93
C HIS A 91 9.60 -13.04 -1.49
N PRO A 92 10.53 -12.83 -0.53
CA PRO A 92 10.18 -12.72 0.87
C PRO A 92 9.35 -11.45 1.15
N VAL A 93 9.57 -10.33 0.45
CA VAL A 93 8.74 -9.13 0.59
C VAL A 93 7.51 -9.23 -0.32
N ILE A 94 6.33 -9.32 0.30
CA ILE A 94 5.04 -9.43 -0.41
C ILE A 94 4.23 -8.15 -0.38
N GLY A 95 4.68 -7.16 0.36
CA GLY A 95 4.04 -5.85 0.41
C GLY A 95 4.78 -4.90 1.34
N PHE A 96 4.42 -3.64 1.28
CA PHE A 96 4.98 -2.60 2.14
C PHE A 96 3.97 -1.48 2.41
N ILE A 97 4.27 -0.68 3.44
CA ILE A 97 3.50 0.48 3.83
C ILE A 97 4.42 1.57 4.36
N CYS A 98 4.18 2.82 3.96
CA CYS A 98 4.88 4.01 4.43
C CYS A 98 3.84 5.06 4.86
N PHE A 99 4.03 5.66 6.02
CA PHE A 99 3.15 6.67 6.59
C PHE A 99 3.94 7.60 7.51
N ARG A 100 3.39 8.78 7.79
CA ARG A 100 3.93 9.74 8.76
C ARG A 100 2.96 9.94 9.89
N ASN A 101 3.48 10.12 11.11
CA ASN A 101 2.71 10.52 12.28
C ASN A 101 3.22 11.89 12.76
N ILE A 102 2.33 12.89 12.81
CA ILE A 102 2.65 14.26 13.20
C ILE A 102 1.60 14.70 14.23
N ALA A 103 2.02 14.95 15.47
CA ALA A 103 1.12 15.24 16.58
C ALA A 103 0.03 14.16 16.74
N GLU A 104 -1.23 14.49 16.53
CA GLU A 104 -2.37 13.59 16.63
C GLU A 104 -2.89 13.12 15.25
N GLU A 105 -2.14 13.39 14.19
CA GLU A 105 -2.53 13.11 12.82
C GLU A 105 -1.57 12.11 12.16
N SER A 106 -2.12 11.28 11.29
CA SER A 106 -1.33 10.36 10.47
C SER A 106 -1.70 10.47 9.00
N GLU A 107 -0.70 10.46 8.14
CA GLU A 107 -0.86 10.44 6.70
C GLU A 107 -0.31 9.13 6.11
N LEU A 108 -1.17 8.38 5.44
CA LEU A 108 -0.75 7.21 4.67
C LEU A 108 -0.18 7.66 3.34
N LEU A 109 1.13 7.45 3.15
CA LEU A 109 1.85 7.86 1.94
C LEU A 109 1.83 6.79 0.87
N LYS A 110 2.11 5.54 1.25
CA LYS A 110 2.17 4.39 0.33
C LYS A 110 1.69 3.11 1.01
N ILE A 111 0.96 2.31 0.26
CA ILE A 111 0.66 0.92 0.60
C ILE A 111 0.62 0.11 -0.68
N ARG A 112 1.36 -1.01 -0.70
CA ARG A 112 1.44 -1.90 -1.85
C ARG A 112 1.45 -3.36 -1.42
N VAL A 113 0.84 -4.18 -2.26
CA VAL A 113 0.95 -5.63 -2.19
C VAL A 113 1.43 -6.12 -3.55
N HIS A 114 2.41 -7.02 -3.55
CA HIS A 114 2.93 -7.65 -4.76
C HIS A 114 1.77 -8.23 -5.59
N PRO A 115 1.75 -8.08 -6.91
CA PRO A 115 0.62 -8.49 -7.76
C PRO A 115 0.15 -9.92 -7.51
N ASP A 116 1.08 -10.87 -7.37
CA ASP A 116 0.78 -12.29 -7.17
C ASP A 116 0.11 -12.60 -5.82
N TYR A 117 0.17 -11.65 -4.88
CA TYR A 117 -0.39 -11.76 -3.53
C TYR A 117 -1.59 -10.83 -3.30
N ARG A 118 -2.08 -10.15 -4.34
CA ARG A 118 -3.29 -9.32 -4.25
C ARG A 118 -4.54 -10.17 -4.08
N GLN A 119 -5.61 -9.56 -3.53
CA GLN A 119 -6.91 -10.20 -3.25
C GLN A 119 -6.86 -11.35 -2.23
N LEU A 120 -5.75 -11.47 -1.50
CA LEU A 120 -5.54 -12.48 -0.45
C LEU A 120 -5.63 -11.88 0.97
N GLY A 121 -6.13 -10.67 1.11
CA GLY A 121 -6.31 -10.02 2.42
C GLY A 121 -5.06 -9.31 2.96
N PHE A 122 -3.92 -9.34 2.29
CA PHE A 122 -2.68 -8.72 2.79
C PHE A 122 -2.77 -7.19 2.86
N GLY A 123 -3.52 -6.54 1.97
CA GLY A 123 -3.82 -5.12 2.09
C GLY A 123 -4.58 -4.79 3.38
N ASN A 124 -5.54 -5.63 3.77
CA ASN A 124 -6.26 -5.48 5.05
C ASN A 124 -5.32 -5.65 6.24
N LYS A 125 -4.38 -6.62 6.20
CA LYS A 125 -3.39 -6.83 7.27
C LYS A 125 -2.48 -5.61 7.44
N LEU A 126 -1.99 -5.02 6.33
CA LEU A 126 -1.19 -3.80 6.34
C LEU A 126 -1.97 -2.60 6.90
N MET A 127 -3.21 -2.39 6.46
CA MET A 127 -4.06 -1.31 6.95
C MET A 127 -4.38 -1.45 8.43
N LYS A 128 -4.71 -2.68 8.88
CA LYS A 128 -4.95 -2.95 10.30
C LYS A 128 -3.71 -2.65 11.13
N PHE A 129 -2.54 -3.14 10.71
CA PHE A 129 -1.26 -2.86 11.37
C PHE A 129 -1.02 -1.35 11.49
N TYR A 130 -1.15 -0.61 10.40
CA TYR A 130 -0.95 0.84 10.35
C TYR A 130 -1.84 1.59 11.35
N ILE A 131 -3.13 1.28 11.34
CA ILE A 131 -4.09 1.95 12.22
C ILE A 131 -3.80 1.61 13.69
N ASP A 132 -3.56 0.33 14.01
CA ASP A 132 -3.27 -0.11 15.37
C ASP A 132 -1.95 0.47 15.88
N PHE A 133 -0.91 0.51 15.03
CA PHE A 133 0.39 1.10 15.33
C PHE A 133 0.30 2.59 15.65
N SER A 134 -0.45 3.33 14.83
CA SER A 134 -0.59 4.78 14.97
C SER A 134 -1.50 5.15 16.14
N ARG A 135 -2.61 4.44 16.36
CA ARG A 135 -3.49 4.63 17.54
C ARG A 135 -2.75 4.45 18.87
N LYS A 136 -1.89 3.44 18.98
CA LYS A 136 -1.05 3.22 20.16
C LYS A 136 -0.09 4.39 20.45
N ARG A 137 0.13 5.28 19.47
CA ARG A 137 0.95 6.51 19.56
C ARG A 137 0.12 7.77 19.69
N GLY A 138 -1.18 7.66 19.97
CA GLY A 138 -2.05 8.80 20.23
C GLY A 138 -2.64 9.45 18.97
N ILE A 139 -2.52 8.82 17.81
CA ILE A 139 -3.12 9.35 16.58
C ILE A 139 -4.64 9.29 16.65
N LYS A 140 -5.28 10.43 16.37
CA LYS A 140 -6.74 10.60 16.39
C LYS A 140 -7.35 10.78 15.00
N THR A 141 -6.56 11.24 14.03
CA THR A 141 -7.05 11.51 12.68
C THR A 141 -6.09 10.91 11.65
N PHE A 142 -6.64 10.26 10.64
CA PHE A 142 -5.91 9.59 9.58
C PHE A 142 -6.32 10.17 8.23
N TYR A 143 -5.33 10.48 7.40
CA TYR A 143 -5.50 11.04 6.07
C TYR A 143 -4.85 10.16 5.02
N LEU A 144 -5.39 10.21 3.83
CA LEU A 144 -4.74 9.68 2.63
C LEU A 144 -5.25 10.39 1.38
N GLU A 145 -4.45 10.31 0.33
CA GLU A 145 -4.85 10.67 -1.01
C GLU A 145 -4.81 9.43 -1.91
N VAL A 146 -5.81 9.26 -2.75
CA VAL A 146 -5.89 8.14 -3.66
C VAL A 146 -6.37 8.58 -5.04
N TYR A 147 -5.82 7.99 -6.10
CA TYR A 147 -6.32 8.20 -7.46
C TYR A 147 -7.81 7.89 -7.52
N SER A 148 -8.61 8.85 -8.00
CA SER A 148 -10.08 8.80 -7.94
C SER A 148 -10.70 7.60 -8.70
N CYS A 149 -9.96 7.02 -9.65
CA CYS A 149 -10.38 5.80 -10.36
C CYS A 149 -9.84 4.51 -9.75
N ASN A 150 -9.04 4.57 -8.66
CA ASN A 150 -8.52 3.38 -7.99
C ASN A 150 -9.58 2.72 -7.10
N ARG A 151 -10.64 2.17 -7.72
CA ARG A 151 -11.78 1.58 -7.02
C ARG A 151 -11.41 0.56 -5.93
N PRO A 152 -10.47 -0.38 -6.16
CA PRO A 152 -10.11 -1.34 -5.11
C PRO A 152 -9.37 -0.73 -3.92
N ALA A 153 -8.52 0.28 -4.12
CA ALA A 153 -7.90 0.96 -2.99
C ALA A 153 -8.95 1.78 -2.20
N ILE A 154 -9.83 2.50 -2.91
CA ILE A 154 -10.94 3.23 -2.28
C ILE A 154 -11.80 2.27 -1.45
N HIS A 155 -12.17 1.12 -2.02
CA HIS A 155 -12.94 0.11 -1.29
C HIS A 155 -12.18 -0.41 -0.06
N LEU A 156 -10.88 -0.68 -0.18
CA LEU A 156 -10.04 -1.06 0.96
C LEU A 156 -10.12 -0.01 2.08
N TYR A 157 -9.97 1.28 1.76
CA TYR A 157 -10.01 2.33 2.78
C TYR A 157 -11.39 2.48 3.41
N GLN A 158 -12.47 2.36 2.62
CA GLN A 158 -13.85 2.36 3.14
C GLN A 158 -14.11 1.22 4.14
N LEU A 159 -13.53 0.03 3.94
CA LEU A 159 -13.60 -1.06 4.92
C LEU A 159 -12.95 -0.70 6.28
N PHE A 160 -12.05 0.28 6.29
CA PHE A 160 -11.44 0.83 7.50
C PHE A 160 -12.08 2.14 7.94
N PHE A 161 -13.29 2.45 7.46
CA PHE A 161 -14.07 3.64 7.82
C PHE A 161 -13.42 4.97 7.42
N TYR A 162 -12.66 4.98 6.32
CA TYR A 162 -12.28 6.23 5.68
C TYR A 162 -13.45 6.76 4.85
N GLU A 163 -13.71 8.05 4.98
CA GLU A 163 -14.72 8.78 4.24
C GLU A 163 -14.08 9.80 3.29
N SER A 164 -14.75 10.10 2.20
CA SER A 164 -14.32 11.15 1.29
C SER A 164 -14.43 12.51 1.95
N SER A 165 -13.33 13.26 1.99
CA SER A 165 -13.25 14.61 2.57
C SER A 165 -13.00 15.70 1.52
N GLY A 166 -12.73 15.35 0.27
CA GLY A 166 -12.50 16.30 -0.79
C GLY A 166 -11.91 15.68 -2.06
N VAL A 167 -11.65 16.54 -3.03
CA VAL A 167 -11.03 16.14 -4.31
C VAL A 167 -10.01 17.22 -4.71
N ARG A 168 -8.78 16.79 -5.03
CA ARG A 168 -7.79 17.65 -5.68
C ARG A 168 -7.81 17.41 -7.18
N LYS A 169 -8.31 18.40 -7.91
CA LYS A 169 -8.44 18.33 -9.36
C LYS A 169 -7.08 18.27 -10.05
N ARG A 170 -6.98 17.40 -11.06
CA ARG A 170 -5.80 17.25 -11.93
C ARG A 170 -4.48 17.06 -11.18
N PHE A 171 -4.53 16.49 -10.00
CA PHE A 171 -3.38 16.34 -9.12
C PHE A 171 -2.31 15.42 -9.72
N TYR A 172 -2.73 14.30 -10.31
CA TYR A 172 -1.81 13.36 -10.93
C TYR A 172 -1.50 13.75 -12.37
N GLN A 173 -0.23 14.08 -12.61
CA GLN A 173 0.29 14.43 -13.95
C GLN A 173 -0.52 15.55 -14.66
N GLY A 174 -1.20 16.41 -13.89
CA GLY A 174 -2.06 17.44 -14.44
C GLY A 174 -3.33 16.92 -15.14
N LYS A 175 -3.64 15.63 -15.02
CA LYS A 175 -4.73 14.96 -15.77
C LYS A 175 -5.76 14.31 -14.86
N PHE A 176 -5.33 13.69 -13.76
CA PHE A 176 -6.20 12.85 -12.97
C PHE A 176 -6.41 13.43 -11.57
N ASP A 177 -7.61 13.27 -11.04
CA ASP A 177 -8.00 13.77 -9.73
C ASP A 177 -7.51 12.85 -8.61
N ALA A 178 -7.13 13.42 -7.46
CA ALA A 178 -6.98 12.70 -6.22
C ALA A 178 -8.25 12.83 -5.38
N LEU A 179 -8.72 11.71 -4.84
CA LEU A 179 -9.72 11.67 -3.79
C LEU A 179 -9.02 11.79 -2.45
N LEU A 180 -9.38 12.78 -1.65
CA LEU A 180 -8.95 12.92 -0.28
C LEU A 180 -9.86 12.09 0.61
N MET A 181 -9.28 11.29 1.49
CA MET A 181 -10.07 10.49 2.43
C MET A 181 -9.54 10.68 3.85
N THR A 182 -10.47 10.73 4.79
CA THR A 182 -10.18 10.97 6.22
C THR A 182 -10.90 9.95 7.07
N LYS A 183 -10.26 9.54 8.16
CA LYS A 183 -10.83 8.69 9.20
C LYS A 183 -10.55 9.30 10.57
N LYS A 184 -11.52 9.29 11.46
CA LYS A 184 -11.31 9.52 12.90
C LYS A 184 -11.00 8.19 13.61
N ALA A 185 -10.23 8.28 14.70
CA ALA A 185 -9.83 7.11 15.49
C ALA A 185 -11.02 6.41 16.16
#